data_25e9124089d2b3c4b8dd7f7e430672a4
#
_entry.id   25e9124089d2b3c4b8dd7f7e430672a4
#
_cell.length_a   1.000
_cell.length_b   1.000
_cell.length_c   1.000
_cell.angle_alpha   90.00
_cell.angle_beta   90.00
_cell.angle_gamma   90.00
#
_symmetry.space_group_name_H-M   'P 1'
#
loop_
_entity.id
_entity.type
_entity.pdbx_description
1 polymer ?
#
loop_
_entity_poly.entity_id
_entity_poly.type
_entity_poly.pdbx_seq_one_letter_code
_entity_poly.pdbx_strand_id
1 'polypeptide(L)'
;IRFVSSHEVGHTLGLRHNMGASSATPVEKLRDKDYQEKNGHTSSIMDYARFNYVAQPEDGVTSLFPRIGDYDKWAIKWGYSYFEDAKNEAQEKAILNEMTKEAYKNNRLWFGTETSPYDPRYQTEDIGDNAMRASEYGIKNLKRILPNLLEWSKENGESYAELEELYGALTGQFRRYMGHVTKNVGGIYDSPKTYDMSGNQFEVVPKSIQKDAVLFLNAQLFTTPKWLLDQNV
;
A
#
# COMPACT_ATOMS: atom_id res chain seq x y z
N ILE A 1 7.80 -13.02 10.24
CA ILE A 1 9.01 -12.50 10.92
C ILE A 1 9.87 -11.69 9.95
N ARG A 2 10.33 -12.25 8.80
CA ARG A 2 11.32 -11.62 7.90
C ARG A 2 10.98 -10.17 7.51
N PHE A 3 9.77 -9.88 7.02
CA PHE A 3 9.45 -8.53 6.56
C PHE A 3 9.39 -7.53 7.73
N VAL A 4 8.79 -7.91 8.87
CA VAL A 4 8.74 -7.06 10.07
C VAL A 4 10.16 -6.75 10.56
N SER A 5 11.01 -7.77 10.70
CA SER A 5 12.41 -7.55 11.12
C SER A 5 13.17 -6.64 10.15
N SER A 6 12.94 -6.78 8.83
CA SER A 6 13.59 -5.90 7.84
C SER A 6 13.08 -4.46 7.93
N HIS A 7 11.80 -4.26 8.23
CA HIS A 7 11.19 -2.96 8.48
C HIS A 7 11.83 -2.28 9.71
N GLU A 8 11.90 -2.99 10.84
CA GLU A 8 12.50 -2.45 12.08
C GLU A 8 14.01 -2.14 11.90
N VAL A 9 14.74 -2.99 11.17
CA VAL A 9 16.14 -2.67 10.81
C VAL A 9 16.21 -1.40 9.95
N GLY A 10 15.25 -1.20 9.03
CA GLY A 10 15.14 0.05 8.28
C GLY A 10 15.09 1.28 9.18
N HIS A 11 14.31 1.24 10.25
CA HIS A 11 14.26 2.33 11.25
C HIS A 11 15.61 2.53 11.95
N THR A 12 16.32 1.46 12.28
CA THR A 12 17.67 1.60 12.88
C THR A 12 18.69 2.23 11.95
N LEU A 13 18.45 2.14 10.62
CA LEU A 13 19.23 2.80 9.58
C LEU A 13 18.74 4.22 9.25
N GLY A 14 17.80 4.77 10.04
CA GLY A 14 17.26 6.11 9.86
C GLY A 14 16.16 6.25 8.82
N LEU A 15 15.65 5.16 8.24
CA LEU A 15 14.52 5.22 7.32
C LEU A 15 13.23 5.51 8.08
N ARG A 16 12.43 6.41 7.53
CA ARG A 16 11.06 6.70 8.00
C ARG A 16 10.05 5.87 7.22
N HIS A 17 8.83 5.77 7.74
CA HIS A 17 7.72 5.18 6.97
C HIS A 17 7.57 5.86 5.61
N ASN A 18 7.29 5.07 4.60
CA ASN A 18 6.98 5.51 3.24
C ASN A 18 5.63 4.93 2.80
N MET A 19 4.53 5.48 3.37
CA MET A 19 3.17 4.98 3.16
C MET A 19 2.66 5.17 1.72
N GLY A 20 3.37 5.96 0.89
CA GLY A 20 3.04 6.14 -0.51
C GLY A 20 3.73 5.16 -1.45
N ALA A 21 4.63 4.31 -0.96
CA ALA A 21 5.46 3.47 -1.81
C ALA A 21 4.65 2.41 -2.60
N SER A 22 3.59 1.87 -2.02
CA SER A 22 2.70 0.90 -2.67
C SER A 22 1.93 1.50 -3.85
N SER A 23 1.61 2.80 -3.82
CA SER A 23 0.92 3.50 -4.90
C SER A 23 1.74 3.58 -6.21
N ALA A 24 3.04 3.32 -6.15
CA ALA A 24 3.92 3.25 -7.33
C ALA A 24 3.69 1.98 -8.18
N THR A 25 3.00 0.98 -7.66
CA THR A 25 2.75 -0.28 -8.37
C THR A 25 1.39 -0.25 -9.05
N PRO A 26 1.30 -0.38 -10.39
CA PRO A 26 0.01 -0.51 -11.06
C PRO A 26 -0.77 -1.70 -10.50
N VAL A 27 -2.05 -1.51 -10.19
CA VAL A 27 -2.88 -2.53 -9.52
C VAL A 27 -2.93 -3.85 -10.27
N GLU A 28 -2.97 -3.83 -11.61
CA GLU A 28 -2.97 -5.06 -12.41
C GLU A 28 -1.63 -5.82 -12.35
N LYS A 29 -0.52 -5.12 -12.03
CA LYS A 29 0.79 -5.74 -11.82
C LYS A 29 0.90 -6.47 -10.48
N LEU A 30 -0.02 -6.23 -9.56
CA LEU A 30 -0.12 -6.99 -8.30
C LEU A 30 -0.56 -8.46 -8.54
N ARG A 31 -1.13 -8.74 -9.71
CA ARG A 31 -1.57 -10.06 -10.17
C ARG A 31 -0.59 -10.73 -11.16
N ASP A 32 0.41 -10.00 -11.59
CA ASP A 32 1.42 -10.47 -12.55
C ASP A 32 2.55 -11.17 -11.78
N LYS A 33 2.62 -12.49 -11.89
CA LYS A 33 3.60 -13.33 -11.18
C LYS A 33 5.04 -12.87 -11.44
N ASP A 34 5.41 -12.68 -12.70
CA ASP A 34 6.79 -12.33 -13.08
C ASP A 34 7.16 -10.94 -12.57
N TYR A 35 6.19 -10.00 -12.64
CA TYR A 35 6.39 -8.67 -12.07
C TYR A 35 6.58 -8.74 -10.55
N GLN A 36 5.75 -9.51 -9.84
CA GLN A 36 5.82 -9.64 -8.39
C GLN A 36 7.11 -10.33 -7.93
N GLU A 37 7.57 -11.35 -8.63
CA GLU A 37 8.85 -11.99 -8.36
C GLU A 37 10.03 -11.02 -8.54
N LYS A 38 9.97 -10.15 -9.53
CA LYS A 38 11.02 -9.17 -9.81
C LYS A 38 10.97 -7.95 -8.88
N ASN A 39 9.79 -7.32 -8.74
CA ASN A 39 9.65 -5.98 -8.18
C ASN A 39 8.99 -5.93 -6.79
N GLY A 40 8.26 -6.99 -6.38
CA GLY A 40 7.38 -6.94 -5.20
C GLY A 40 6.15 -6.05 -5.42
N HIS A 41 5.28 -6.00 -4.42
CA HIS A 41 4.03 -5.23 -4.50
C HIS A 41 4.15 -3.79 -3.98
N THR A 42 5.23 -3.47 -3.28
CA THR A 42 5.59 -2.11 -2.86
C THR A 42 7.04 -1.81 -3.23
N SER A 43 7.40 -0.56 -3.39
CA SER A 43 8.78 -0.13 -3.65
C SER A 43 9.61 0.07 -2.39
N SER A 44 9.00 -0.05 -1.19
CA SER A 44 9.68 0.10 0.10
C SER A 44 9.18 -0.89 1.14
N ILE A 45 10.11 -1.46 1.92
CA ILE A 45 9.82 -2.24 3.12
C ILE A 45 9.25 -1.35 4.25
N MET A 46 9.45 -0.02 4.16
CA MET A 46 8.96 0.95 5.13
C MET A 46 7.50 1.34 4.93
N ASP A 47 6.82 0.74 3.95
CA ASP A 47 5.40 0.85 3.73
C ASP A 47 4.64 -0.22 4.55
N TYR A 48 3.48 0.13 5.07
CA TYR A 48 2.58 -0.84 5.70
C TYR A 48 1.72 -1.60 4.69
N ALA A 49 2.26 -1.89 3.52
CA ALA A 49 1.66 -2.74 2.49
C ALA A 49 1.74 -4.24 2.83
N ARG A 50 1.33 -4.64 4.01
CA ARG A 50 1.63 -5.89 4.72
C ARG A 50 1.43 -7.17 3.91
N PHE A 51 0.48 -7.18 2.97
CA PHE A 51 0.10 -8.38 2.24
C PHE A 51 -0.51 -8.03 0.88
N ASN A 52 -0.12 -8.73 -0.17
CA ASN A 52 -0.73 -8.58 -1.50
C ASN A 52 -2.10 -9.26 -1.54
N TYR A 53 -3.14 -8.55 -1.11
CA TYR A 53 -4.53 -9.02 -1.12
C TYR A 53 -5.22 -8.91 -2.49
N VAL A 54 -4.56 -8.34 -3.48
CA VAL A 54 -5.08 -8.18 -4.86
C VAL A 54 -4.89 -9.45 -5.67
N ALA A 55 -3.75 -10.14 -5.46
CA ALA A 55 -3.48 -11.40 -6.13
C ALA A 55 -4.60 -12.42 -5.88
N GLN A 56 -4.96 -13.15 -6.92
CA GLN A 56 -5.96 -14.21 -6.87
C GLN A 56 -5.27 -15.58 -6.91
N PRO A 57 -5.86 -16.64 -6.35
CA PRO A 57 -5.26 -17.98 -6.40
C PRO A 57 -4.87 -18.44 -7.81
N GLU A 58 -5.67 -18.07 -8.81
CA GLU A 58 -5.44 -18.40 -10.21
C GLU A 58 -4.27 -17.66 -10.87
N ASP A 59 -3.76 -16.60 -10.28
CA ASP A 59 -2.65 -15.80 -10.81
C ASP A 59 -1.28 -16.47 -10.58
N GLY A 60 -1.22 -17.43 -9.65
CA GLY A 60 0.03 -18.15 -9.31
C GLY A 60 1.10 -17.26 -8.67
N VAL A 61 0.73 -16.11 -8.14
CA VAL A 61 1.65 -15.20 -7.39
C VAL A 61 1.99 -15.84 -6.04
N THR A 62 3.25 -16.06 -5.77
CA THR A 62 3.75 -16.64 -4.52
C THR A 62 4.42 -15.61 -3.61
N SER A 63 4.90 -14.50 -4.15
CA SER A 63 5.52 -13.40 -3.40
C SER A 63 4.45 -12.44 -2.88
N LEU A 64 3.82 -12.80 -1.76
CA LEU A 64 2.67 -12.05 -1.19
C LEU A 64 3.07 -11.07 -0.09
N PHE A 65 4.31 -11.13 0.41
CA PHE A 65 4.79 -10.27 1.50
C PHE A 65 5.75 -9.18 1.00
N PRO A 66 5.80 -8.02 1.69
CA PRO A 66 6.74 -6.95 1.34
C PRO A 66 8.19 -7.42 1.48
N ARG A 67 9.05 -6.77 0.74
CA ARG A 67 10.50 -6.95 0.80
C ARG A 67 11.23 -5.63 0.59
N ILE A 68 12.53 -5.61 0.87
CA ILE A 68 13.38 -4.45 0.59
C ILE A 68 13.26 -4.10 -0.90
N GLY A 69 12.79 -2.88 -1.16
CA GLY A 69 12.45 -2.39 -2.49
C GLY A 69 13.47 -1.42 -3.08
N ASP A 70 13.10 -0.81 -4.19
CA ASP A 70 13.98 0.11 -4.92
C ASP A 70 14.19 1.41 -4.15
N TYR A 71 13.13 1.92 -3.49
CA TYR A 71 13.23 3.10 -2.65
C TYR A 71 14.21 2.88 -1.49
N ASP A 72 14.13 1.74 -0.80
CA ASP A 72 14.99 1.48 0.35
C ASP A 72 16.47 1.47 -0.04
N LYS A 73 16.80 0.81 -1.15
CA LYS A 73 18.18 0.78 -1.68
C LYS A 73 18.67 2.17 -2.07
N TRP A 74 17.80 2.96 -2.70
CA TRP A 74 18.10 4.33 -3.06
C TRP A 74 18.28 5.21 -1.82
N ALA A 75 17.39 5.10 -0.82
CA ALA A 75 17.44 5.89 0.40
C ALA A 75 18.73 5.61 1.21
N ILE A 76 19.14 4.33 1.30
CA ILE A 76 20.42 3.97 1.92
C ILE A 76 21.59 4.55 1.12
N LYS A 77 21.57 4.46 -0.21
CA LYS A 77 22.59 5.09 -1.05
C LYS A 77 22.63 6.59 -0.82
N TRP A 78 21.49 7.26 -0.78
CA TRP A 78 21.40 8.70 -0.53
C TRP A 78 21.94 9.09 0.86
N GLY A 79 21.61 8.36 1.90
CA GLY A 79 21.99 8.69 3.29
C GLY A 79 23.39 8.25 3.70
N TYR A 80 24.00 7.28 3.00
CA TYR A 80 25.28 6.67 3.39
C TYR A 80 26.39 6.80 2.35
N SER A 81 26.15 7.48 1.21
CA SER A 81 27.23 7.72 0.25
C SER A 81 28.21 8.75 0.78
N TYR A 82 29.49 8.47 0.59
CA TYR A 82 30.56 9.43 0.82
C TYR A 82 30.94 10.11 -0.51
N PHE A 83 31.08 11.43 -0.51
CA PHE A 83 31.37 12.23 -1.71
C PHE A 83 32.75 12.88 -1.56
N GLU A 84 33.79 12.27 -2.15
CA GLU A 84 35.17 12.74 -2.05
C GLU A 84 35.37 14.18 -2.58
N ASP A 85 34.57 14.57 -3.56
CA ASP A 85 34.62 15.90 -4.19
C ASP A 85 33.94 16.99 -3.35
N ALA A 86 33.10 16.64 -2.38
CA ALA A 86 32.44 17.58 -1.50
C ALA A 86 33.41 18.06 -0.42
N LYS A 87 33.76 19.35 -0.44
CA LYS A 87 34.70 19.95 0.52
C LYS A 87 34.03 20.48 1.78
N ASN A 88 32.69 20.56 1.80
CA ASN A 88 31.91 21.05 2.91
C ASN A 88 30.44 20.59 2.77
N GLU A 89 29.67 20.75 3.85
CA GLU A 89 28.26 20.37 3.95
C GLU A 89 27.37 20.99 2.84
N ALA A 90 27.64 22.23 2.44
CA ALA A 90 26.85 22.90 1.40
C ALA A 90 27.03 22.22 0.03
N GLN A 91 28.22 21.76 -0.29
CA GLN A 91 28.48 21.01 -1.53
C GLN A 91 27.87 19.61 -1.48
N GLU A 92 27.98 18.92 -0.36
CA GLU A 92 27.31 17.63 -0.15
C GLU A 92 25.80 17.76 -0.30
N LYS A 93 25.19 18.75 0.36
CA LYS A 93 23.76 19.05 0.25
C LYS A 93 23.33 19.31 -1.21
N ALA A 94 24.15 20.00 -1.99
CA ALA A 94 23.84 20.23 -3.41
C ALA A 94 23.81 18.91 -4.21
N ILE A 95 24.75 18.00 -3.97
CA ILE A 95 24.79 16.67 -4.61
C ILE A 95 23.54 15.87 -4.21
N LEU A 96 23.24 15.80 -2.93
CA LEU A 96 22.06 15.08 -2.40
C LEU A 96 20.75 15.64 -2.94
N ASN A 97 20.65 16.97 -3.13
CA ASN A 97 19.49 17.60 -3.73
C ASN A 97 19.30 17.18 -5.20
N GLU A 98 20.38 17.15 -6.00
CA GLU A 98 20.28 16.66 -7.38
C GLU A 98 19.91 15.17 -7.43
N MET A 99 20.46 14.33 -6.56
CA MET A 99 20.04 12.92 -6.44
C MET A 99 18.56 12.80 -6.13
N THR A 100 18.02 13.66 -5.27
CA THR A 100 16.59 13.69 -4.92
C THR A 100 15.75 14.08 -6.14
N LYS A 101 16.12 15.13 -6.88
CA LYS A 101 15.39 15.54 -8.08
C LYS A 101 15.35 14.45 -9.15
N GLU A 102 16.46 13.73 -9.34
CA GLU A 102 16.49 12.58 -10.26
C GLU A 102 15.60 11.44 -9.79
N ALA A 103 15.56 11.16 -8.49
CA ALA A 103 14.69 10.14 -7.92
C ALA A 103 13.19 10.46 -8.16
N TYR A 104 12.81 11.73 -8.09
CA TYR A 104 11.42 12.14 -8.36
C TYR A 104 10.93 11.88 -9.79
N LYS A 105 11.84 11.63 -10.74
CA LYS A 105 11.49 11.20 -12.10
C LYS A 105 11.07 9.72 -12.18
N ASN A 106 11.28 8.96 -11.12
CA ASN A 106 10.93 7.54 -11.00
C ASN A 106 10.00 7.34 -9.81
N ASN A 107 8.73 7.04 -10.08
CA ASN A 107 7.71 6.88 -9.04
C ASN A 107 8.05 5.76 -8.02
N ARG A 108 8.86 4.78 -8.39
CA ARG A 108 9.32 3.73 -7.45
C ARG A 108 10.37 4.22 -6.45
N LEU A 109 10.94 5.41 -6.64
CA LEU A 109 11.88 6.05 -5.71
C LEU A 109 11.22 7.18 -4.91
N TRP A 110 9.91 7.34 -5.05
CA TRP A 110 9.16 8.40 -4.41
C TRP A 110 9.01 8.17 -2.90
N PHE A 111 9.15 9.26 -2.13
CA PHE A 111 8.90 9.25 -0.71
C PHE A 111 7.51 9.81 -0.43
N GLY A 112 6.58 8.94 -0.03
CA GLY A 112 5.20 9.28 0.28
C GLY A 112 4.93 9.57 1.76
N THR A 113 5.96 9.74 2.57
CA THR A 113 5.86 10.14 4.00
C THR A 113 4.94 9.24 4.86
N GLU A 114 4.53 9.74 6.03
CA GLU A 114 3.57 9.11 6.94
C GLU A 114 2.13 9.20 6.37
N THR A 115 1.17 8.58 7.04
CA THR A 115 -0.24 8.66 6.64
C THR A 115 -0.72 10.11 6.56
N SER A 116 -1.52 10.41 5.54
CA SER A 116 -2.16 11.71 5.37
C SER A 116 -3.67 11.60 5.59
N PRO A 117 -4.32 12.58 6.21
CA PRO A 117 -5.78 12.57 6.35
C PRO A 117 -6.51 12.84 5.02
N TYR A 118 -5.86 13.42 4.03
CA TYR A 118 -6.48 13.88 2.78
C TYR A 118 -5.86 13.31 1.51
N ASP A 119 -4.62 12.78 1.54
CA ASP A 119 -4.01 12.16 0.35
C ASP A 119 -4.33 10.65 0.33
N PRO A 120 -5.08 10.17 -0.67
CA PRO A 120 -5.46 8.76 -0.77
C PRO A 120 -4.30 7.83 -1.10
N ARG A 121 -3.11 8.36 -1.43
CA ARG A 121 -1.91 7.56 -1.70
C ARG A 121 -1.12 7.23 -0.43
N TYR A 122 -1.41 7.93 0.69
CA TYR A 122 -0.70 7.77 1.98
C TYR A 122 -1.62 7.12 3.00
N GLN A 123 -1.80 5.83 2.89
CA GLN A 123 -2.65 5.03 3.77
C GLN A 123 -1.86 3.84 4.34
N THR A 124 -2.45 3.11 5.24
CA THR A 124 -1.91 1.85 5.75
C THR A 124 -2.67 0.69 5.15
N GLU A 125 -1.95 -0.36 4.75
CA GLU A 125 -2.51 -1.60 4.22
C GLU A 125 -3.29 -1.45 2.90
N ASP A 126 -3.13 -0.30 2.23
CA ASP A 126 -3.52 -0.13 0.84
C ASP A 126 -2.37 -0.57 -0.08
N ILE A 127 -2.70 -1.02 -1.27
CA ILE A 127 -1.74 -1.41 -2.30
C ILE A 127 -2.25 -1.05 -3.69
N GLY A 128 -1.30 -0.71 -4.57
CA GLY A 128 -1.59 -0.36 -5.94
C GLY A 128 -1.99 1.09 -6.15
N ASP A 129 -2.05 1.49 -7.39
CA ASP A 129 -2.35 2.85 -7.85
C ASP A 129 -3.86 3.17 -7.96
N ASN A 130 -4.72 2.18 -7.67
CA ASN A 130 -6.18 2.31 -7.81
C ASN A 130 -6.90 1.58 -6.68
N ALA A 131 -7.33 2.33 -5.66
CA ALA A 131 -7.98 1.78 -4.47
C ALA A 131 -9.30 1.06 -4.78
N MET A 132 -10.09 1.51 -5.77
CA MET A 132 -11.35 0.87 -6.17
C MET A 132 -11.05 -0.52 -6.74
N ARG A 133 -10.12 -0.60 -7.69
CA ARG A 133 -9.76 -1.85 -8.34
C ARG A 133 -9.10 -2.83 -7.39
N ALA A 134 -8.18 -2.35 -6.54
CA ALA A 134 -7.57 -3.17 -5.49
C ALA A 134 -8.63 -3.74 -4.54
N SER A 135 -9.58 -2.91 -4.11
CA SER A 135 -10.68 -3.33 -3.24
C SER A 135 -11.63 -4.34 -3.90
N GLU A 136 -11.91 -4.22 -5.20
CA GLU A 136 -12.68 -5.23 -5.95
C GLU A 136 -12.03 -6.62 -5.89
N TYR A 137 -10.72 -6.69 -6.13
CA TYR A 137 -9.97 -7.93 -6.02
C TYR A 137 -9.92 -8.45 -4.59
N GLY A 138 -9.71 -7.56 -3.61
CA GLY A 138 -9.75 -7.92 -2.19
C GLY A 138 -11.11 -8.50 -1.78
N ILE A 139 -12.22 -7.85 -2.15
CA ILE A 139 -13.58 -8.34 -1.89
C ILE A 139 -13.81 -9.71 -2.55
N LYS A 140 -13.29 -9.94 -3.75
CA LYS A 140 -13.37 -11.23 -4.42
C LYS A 140 -12.70 -12.34 -3.59
N ASN A 141 -11.55 -12.05 -2.95
CA ASN A 141 -10.89 -12.98 -2.04
C ASN A 141 -11.69 -13.17 -0.75
N LEU A 142 -12.23 -12.10 -0.14
CA LEU A 142 -13.06 -12.22 1.05
C LEU A 142 -14.30 -13.11 0.82
N LYS A 143 -14.94 -12.97 -0.36
CA LYS A 143 -16.06 -13.84 -0.75
C LYS A 143 -15.69 -15.31 -0.93
N ARG A 144 -14.43 -15.62 -1.24
CA ARG A 144 -13.91 -17.00 -1.29
C ARG A 144 -13.61 -17.54 0.11
N ILE A 145 -13.18 -16.66 1.02
CA ILE A 145 -12.80 -17.03 2.39
C ILE A 145 -14.04 -17.31 3.24
N LEU A 146 -15.03 -16.44 3.20
CA LEU A 146 -16.19 -16.45 4.10
C LEU A 146 -16.85 -17.83 4.26
N PRO A 147 -17.21 -18.56 3.18
CA PRO A 147 -17.89 -19.85 3.33
C PRO A 147 -17.02 -20.96 3.95
N ASN A 148 -15.72 -20.74 4.11
CA ASN A 148 -14.81 -21.71 4.70
C ASN A 148 -14.49 -21.44 6.17
N LEU A 149 -14.87 -20.29 6.73
CA LEU A 149 -14.48 -19.89 8.09
C LEU A 149 -14.91 -20.91 9.14
N LEU A 150 -16.14 -21.39 9.05
CA LEU A 150 -16.67 -22.38 10.00
C LEU A 150 -15.85 -23.69 10.00
N GLU A 151 -15.48 -24.19 8.82
CA GLU A 151 -14.70 -25.43 8.71
C GLU A 151 -13.24 -25.22 9.15
N TRP A 152 -12.67 -24.07 8.87
CA TRP A 152 -11.28 -23.77 9.23
C TRP A 152 -11.07 -23.52 10.71
N SER A 153 -12.08 -22.99 11.42
CA SER A 153 -12.02 -22.72 12.85
C SER A 153 -12.56 -23.88 13.71
N LYS A 154 -13.08 -24.93 13.07
CA LYS A 154 -13.73 -26.03 13.80
C LYS A 154 -12.71 -26.91 14.51
N GLU A 155 -12.73 -26.91 15.82
CA GLU A 155 -11.95 -27.81 16.68
C GLU A 155 -12.85 -28.49 17.72
N ASN A 156 -12.72 -29.81 17.87
CA ASN A 156 -13.54 -30.58 18.81
C ASN A 156 -13.23 -30.20 20.27
N GLY A 157 -14.23 -29.78 20.99
CA GLY A 157 -14.11 -29.37 22.39
C GLY A 157 -13.87 -27.87 22.59
N GLU A 158 -13.65 -27.12 21.49
CA GLU A 158 -13.47 -25.68 21.54
C GLU A 158 -14.79 -24.93 21.28
N SER A 159 -14.82 -23.66 21.69
CA SER A 159 -15.94 -22.73 21.45
C SER A 159 -15.84 -22.08 20.07
N TYR A 160 -16.85 -21.27 19.71
CA TYR A 160 -16.85 -20.49 18.47
C TYR A 160 -15.96 -19.24 18.51
N ALA A 161 -15.10 -19.05 19.52
CA ALA A 161 -14.27 -17.84 19.68
C ALA A 161 -13.35 -17.59 18.48
N GLU A 162 -12.73 -18.64 17.94
CA GLU A 162 -11.87 -18.52 16.74
C GLU A 162 -12.68 -18.12 15.49
N LEU A 163 -13.88 -18.68 15.33
CA LEU A 163 -14.79 -18.27 14.25
C LEU A 163 -15.18 -16.80 14.36
N GLU A 164 -15.50 -16.32 15.57
CA GLU A 164 -15.81 -14.91 15.82
C GLU A 164 -14.62 -14.01 15.47
N GLU A 165 -13.40 -14.38 15.84
CA GLU A 165 -12.17 -13.65 15.52
C GLU A 165 -11.94 -13.59 14.01
N LEU A 166 -12.02 -14.71 13.30
CA LEU A 166 -11.82 -14.79 11.85
C LEU A 166 -12.88 -13.98 11.08
N TYR A 167 -14.14 -14.08 11.50
CA TYR A 167 -15.23 -13.29 10.92
C TYR A 167 -15.06 -11.79 11.20
N GLY A 168 -14.64 -11.43 12.40
CA GLY A 168 -14.29 -10.07 12.79
C GLY A 168 -13.14 -9.51 11.94
N ALA A 169 -12.09 -10.30 11.69
CA ALA A 169 -10.98 -9.94 10.82
C ALA A 169 -11.44 -9.73 9.36
N LEU A 170 -12.28 -10.63 8.83
CA LEU A 170 -12.84 -10.52 7.47
C LEU A 170 -13.66 -9.26 7.29
N THR A 171 -14.59 -9.00 8.22
CA THR A 171 -15.44 -7.80 8.18
C THR A 171 -14.64 -6.52 8.42
N GLY A 172 -13.59 -6.58 9.26
CA GLY A 172 -12.63 -5.51 9.48
C GLY A 172 -11.86 -5.16 8.20
N GLN A 173 -11.43 -6.18 7.45
CA GLN A 173 -10.75 -5.98 6.18
C GLN A 173 -11.66 -5.36 5.11
N PHE A 174 -12.92 -5.79 5.03
CA PHE A 174 -13.91 -5.15 4.16
C PHE A 174 -14.09 -3.65 4.50
N ARG A 175 -14.23 -3.30 5.79
CA ARG A 175 -14.33 -1.90 6.24
C ARG A 175 -13.09 -1.09 5.85
N ARG A 176 -11.90 -1.69 5.95
CA ARG A 176 -10.63 -1.07 5.53
C ARG A 176 -10.64 -0.73 4.06
N TYR A 177 -11.08 -1.64 3.18
CA TYR A 177 -11.23 -1.35 1.75
C TYR A 177 -12.17 -0.16 1.49
N MET A 178 -13.29 -0.08 2.22
CA MET A 178 -14.19 1.09 2.10
C MET A 178 -13.50 2.38 2.52
N GLY A 179 -12.68 2.34 3.58
CA GLY A 179 -11.86 3.47 4.02
C GLY A 179 -10.87 3.94 2.95
N HIS A 180 -10.14 3.01 2.33
CA HIS A 180 -9.19 3.33 1.25
C HIS A 180 -9.86 4.03 0.07
N VAL A 181 -11.05 3.56 -0.31
CA VAL A 181 -11.81 4.17 -1.41
C VAL A 181 -12.39 5.52 -1.02
N THR A 182 -12.97 5.64 0.18
CA THR A 182 -13.60 6.89 0.67
C THR A 182 -12.63 8.07 0.63
N LYS A 183 -11.36 7.85 0.91
CA LYS A 183 -10.34 8.90 0.95
C LYS A 183 -10.10 9.57 -0.42
N ASN A 184 -10.50 8.93 -1.51
CA ASN A 184 -10.44 9.55 -2.84
C ASN A 184 -11.50 10.64 -3.05
N VAL A 185 -12.59 10.62 -2.29
CA VAL A 185 -13.68 11.61 -2.40
C VAL A 185 -13.28 12.87 -1.65
N GLY A 186 -13.11 13.99 -2.36
CA GLY A 186 -12.58 15.23 -1.78
C GLY A 186 -11.10 15.20 -1.45
N GLY A 187 -10.38 14.17 -1.89
CA GLY A 187 -8.96 13.99 -1.62
C GLY A 187 -8.07 15.01 -2.31
N ILE A 188 -6.88 15.20 -1.76
CA ILE A 188 -5.84 16.09 -2.27
C ILE A 188 -4.54 15.31 -2.33
N TYR A 189 -3.91 15.26 -3.49
CA TYR A 189 -2.55 14.77 -3.64
C TYR A 189 -1.57 15.79 -3.06
N ASP A 190 -0.70 15.36 -2.15
CA ASP A 190 0.38 16.14 -1.58
C ASP A 190 1.71 15.54 -2.03
N SER A 191 2.37 16.20 -2.97
CA SER A 191 3.65 15.76 -3.52
C SER A 191 4.77 16.65 -2.97
N PRO A 192 5.48 16.20 -1.90
CA PRO A 192 6.56 16.97 -1.31
C PRO A 192 7.61 17.36 -2.35
N LYS A 193 8.03 18.63 -2.37
CA LYS A 193 8.99 19.16 -3.34
C LYS A 193 9.83 20.27 -2.74
N THR A 194 10.99 20.53 -3.34
CA THR A 194 11.84 21.68 -3.03
C THR A 194 11.48 22.88 -3.90
N TYR A 195 11.91 24.08 -3.54
CA TYR A 195 11.61 25.34 -4.26
C TYR A 195 12.03 25.34 -5.72
N ASP A 196 13.07 24.60 -6.07
CA ASP A 196 13.64 24.49 -7.41
C ASP A 196 13.02 23.37 -8.27
N MET A 197 12.01 22.66 -7.75
CA MET A 197 11.23 21.67 -8.49
C MET A 197 9.97 22.31 -9.09
N SER A 198 9.65 21.97 -10.34
CA SER A 198 8.44 22.43 -11.04
C SER A 198 7.17 21.70 -10.57
N GLY A 199 5.99 22.21 -10.96
CA GLY A 199 4.69 21.65 -10.66
C GLY A 199 4.09 22.14 -9.34
N ASN A 200 2.88 21.70 -9.02
CA ASN A 200 2.18 22.02 -7.78
C ASN A 200 2.53 20.99 -6.69
N GLN A 201 2.61 21.44 -5.45
CA GLN A 201 2.70 20.52 -4.29
C GLN A 201 1.34 19.86 -4.05
N PHE A 202 0.26 20.64 -4.12
CA PHE A 202 -1.09 20.17 -3.84
C PHE A 202 -1.92 20.14 -5.12
N GLU A 203 -2.56 19.00 -5.38
CA GLU A 203 -3.47 18.82 -6.51
C GLU A 203 -4.72 18.07 -6.04
N VAL A 204 -5.89 18.54 -6.47
CA VAL A 204 -7.16 17.86 -6.16
C VAL A 204 -7.20 16.51 -6.89
N VAL A 205 -7.61 15.46 -6.20
CA VAL A 205 -7.86 14.16 -6.85
C VAL A 205 -8.77 14.34 -8.06
N PRO A 206 -8.41 13.82 -9.24
CA PRO A 206 -9.20 14.01 -10.46
C PRO A 206 -10.68 13.64 -10.29
N LYS A 207 -11.58 14.46 -10.84
CA LYS A 207 -13.04 14.24 -10.74
C LYS A 207 -13.48 12.85 -11.22
N SER A 208 -12.80 12.27 -12.20
CA SER A 208 -13.06 10.91 -12.67
C SER A 208 -12.83 9.89 -11.56
N ILE A 209 -11.69 9.97 -10.87
CA ILE A 209 -11.34 9.08 -9.75
C ILE A 209 -12.33 9.25 -8.59
N GLN A 210 -12.69 10.49 -8.24
CA GLN A 210 -13.69 10.76 -7.21
C GLN A 210 -15.06 10.16 -7.56
N LYS A 211 -15.47 10.29 -8.84
CA LYS A 211 -16.71 9.69 -9.34
C LYS A 211 -16.67 8.16 -9.25
N ASP A 212 -15.57 7.54 -9.65
CA ASP A 212 -15.40 6.09 -9.59
C ASP A 212 -15.44 5.60 -8.14
N ALA A 213 -14.84 6.36 -7.22
CA ALA A 213 -14.91 6.07 -5.78
C ALA A 213 -16.36 6.12 -5.24
N VAL A 214 -17.13 7.14 -5.61
CA VAL A 214 -18.56 7.26 -5.21
C VAL A 214 -19.38 6.10 -5.80
N LEU A 215 -19.17 5.74 -7.06
CA LEU A 215 -19.86 4.62 -7.70
C LEU A 215 -19.52 3.29 -7.02
N PHE A 216 -18.25 3.07 -6.70
CA PHE A 216 -17.80 1.90 -5.96
C PHE A 216 -18.47 1.82 -4.57
N LEU A 217 -18.46 2.92 -3.80
CA LEU A 217 -19.08 2.97 -2.47
C LEU A 217 -20.60 2.75 -2.54
N ASN A 218 -21.25 3.29 -3.56
CA ASN A 218 -22.69 3.03 -3.78
C ASN A 218 -22.96 1.53 -4.00
N ALA A 219 -22.12 0.86 -4.78
CA ALA A 219 -22.31 -0.55 -5.08
C ALA A 219 -21.90 -1.49 -3.93
N GLN A 220 -20.87 -1.17 -3.17
CA GLN A 220 -20.29 -2.08 -2.19
C GLN A 220 -20.67 -1.77 -0.73
N LEU A 221 -21.00 -0.51 -0.41
CA LEU A 221 -21.27 -0.05 0.96
C LEU A 221 -22.73 0.39 1.13
N PHE A 222 -23.21 1.34 0.31
CA PHE A 222 -24.58 1.88 0.43
C PHE A 222 -25.65 0.90 -0.06
N THR A 223 -25.30 0.02 -1.00
CA THR A 223 -26.08 -1.19 -1.26
C THR A 223 -25.65 -2.24 -0.23
N THR A 224 -26.58 -2.68 0.63
CA THR A 224 -26.28 -3.62 1.71
C THR A 224 -25.45 -4.82 1.21
N PRO A 225 -24.25 -5.07 1.74
CA PRO A 225 -23.41 -6.16 1.31
C PRO A 225 -23.89 -7.50 1.88
N LYS A 226 -25.02 -8.00 1.38
CA LYS A 226 -25.70 -9.22 1.88
C LYS A 226 -24.78 -10.44 1.91
N TRP A 227 -23.75 -10.46 1.07
CA TRP A 227 -22.78 -11.55 1.04
C TRP A 227 -21.96 -11.69 2.34
N LEU A 228 -21.88 -10.62 3.15
CA LEU A 228 -21.27 -10.69 4.50
C LEU A 228 -22.17 -11.39 5.52
N LEU A 229 -23.47 -11.51 5.25
CA LEU A 229 -24.44 -12.11 6.15
C LEU A 229 -24.57 -13.59 5.79
N ASP A 230 -23.59 -14.40 6.18
CA ASP A 230 -23.68 -15.86 6.04
C ASP A 230 -24.48 -16.43 7.21
N GLN A 231 -25.43 -17.34 6.93
CA GLN A 231 -26.28 -17.94 7.96
C GLN A 231 -25.54 -19.03 8.76
N ASN A 232 -24.39 -19.45 8.32
CA ASN A 232 -23.58 -20.52 8.93
C ASN A 232 -22.40 -19.96 9.76
N VAL A 233 -22.20 -18.66 9.78
CA VAL A 233 -21.08 -17.96 10.44
C VAL A 233 -21.56 -16.99 11.49
#